data_c9424ccecba45357cae95f1200e992ee
#
_entry.id   c9424ccecba45357cae95f1200e992ee
#
_cell.length_a   1.000
_cell.length_b   1.000
_cell.length_c   1.000
_cell.angle_alpha   90.00
_cell.angle_beta   90.00
_cell.angle_gamma   90.00
#
_symmetry.space_group_name_H-M   'P 1'
#
loop_
_entity.id
_entity.type
_entity.pdbx_description
1 polymer ?
#
loop_
_entity_poly.entity_id
_entity_poly.type
_entity_poly.pdbx_seq_one_letter_code
_entity_poly.pdbx_strand_id
1 'polypeptide(L)'
;MCRGIRAWLLFVLVMTGTGGAAAQSPGNQPKASGMELDVAKIKAALLGNWESIAPEIRPSKNPDGSLKPFYLKRSFKYPPADRFELEVINSADPNGAVPLARIKIGGHMLWQGPHPIAPGAQKVDFVADEAYEVTPLAQGFADVLNKVASAGYAPWAVNSPQSIFGKSFIPFGLKEGTNFMEYDLVYLRGDLLFWGARNIDGRGFDTEQNRPTNLQIPLVRK
;
A
#
# COMPACT_ATOMS: atom_id res chain seq x y z
N MET A 1 -35.34 12.43 10.88
CA MET A 1 -34.79 11.14 11.31
C MET A 1 -33.36 11.05 10.76
N CYS A 2 -32.39 11.50 11.56
CA CYS A 2 -30.98 11.46 11.18
C CYS A 2 -30.40 10.06 11.45
N ARG A 3 -30.11 9.30 10.39
CA ARG A 3 -29.34 8.06 10.52
C ARG A 3 -27.85 8.41 10.62
N GLY A 4 -27.28 8.08 11.79
CA GLY A 4 -25.90 8.36 12.15
C GLY A 4 -24.91 7.66 11.23
N ILE A 5 -23.99 8.45 10.69
CA ILE A 5 -22.78 8.00 10.01
C ILE A 5 -21.86 7.44 11.09
N ARG A 6 -21.73 6.11 11.13
CA ARG A 6 -20.80 5.43 12.07
C ARG A 6 -19.39 5.48 11.52
N ALA A 7 -18.46 5.84 12.41
CA ALA A 7 -17.05 6.01 12.15
C ALA A 7 -16.37 4.75 11.58
N TRP A 8 -15.50 4.98 10.62
CA TRP A 8 -14.63 3.97 10.03
C TRP A 8 -13.32 3.93 10.82
N LEU A 9 -13.17 2.94 11.69
CA LEU A 9 -11.91 2.67 12.38
C LEU A 9 -11.21 1.51 11.66
N LEU A 10 -10.03 1.79 11.11
CA LEU A 10 -9.07 0.75 10.73
C LEU A 10 -8.42 0.22 12.02
N PHE A 11 -8.76 -0.99 12.44
CA PHE A 11 -8.05 -1.68 13.52
C PHE A 11 -6.95 -2.55 12.92
N VAL A 12 -5.70 -2.24 13.27
CA VAL A 12 -4.57 -3.16 13.15
C VAL A 12 -4.48 -3.94 14.46
N LEU A 13 -4.82 -5.23 14.43
CA LEU A 13 -4.66 -6.13 15.58
C LEU A 13 -3.28 -6.79 15.47
N VAL A 14 -2.38 -6.45 16.38
CA VAL A 14 -1.06 -7.10 16.54
C VAL A 14 -1.26 -8.36 17.37
N MET A 15 -1.02 -9.54 16.78
CA MET A 15 -0.89 -10.80 17.53
C MET A 15 0.57 -11.25 17.47
N THR A 16 1.19 -11.36 18.65
CA THR A 16 2.52 -11.98 18.85
C THR A 16 2.38 -13.49 18.96
N GLY A 17 3.01 -14.22 18.05
CA GLY A 17 3.10 -15.68 18.11
C GLY A 17 4.54 -16.15 17.97
N THR A 18 5.08 -16.79 18.99
CA THR A 18 6.41 -17.45 19.02
C THR A 18 6.31 -18.86 18.43
N GLY A 19 7.23 -19.26 17.55
CA GLY A 19 7.29 -20.66 17.06
C GLY A 19 8.48 -20.94 16.14
N GLY A 20 9.38 -21.72 16.63
CA GLY A 20 10.28 -22.76 16.21
C GLY A 20 10.96 -22.73 14.83
N ALA A 21 12.28 -22.66 14.85
CA ALA A 21 13.16 -22.87 13.70
C ALA A 21 13.28 -24.36 13.33
N ALA A 22 13.13 -24.68 12.04
CA ALA A 22 13.58 -25.93 11.45
C ALA A 22 14.67 -25.62 10.41
N ALA A 23 15.85 -26.21 10.56
CA ALA A 23 16.98 -26.09 9.67
C ALA A 23 16.74 -26.87 8.37
N GLN A 24 16.96 -26.25 7.22
CA GLN A 24 17.01 -26.91 5.92
C GLN A 24 18.39 -26.79 5.28
N SER A 25 18.82 -27.89 4.67
CA SER A 25 20.12 -28.14 4.04
C SER A 25 20.39 -27.26 2.81
N PRO A 26 21.65 -26.98 2.44
CA PRO A 26 21.95 -26.08 1.32
C PRO A 26 21.77 -26.81 -0.03
N GLY A 27 20.72 -26.48 -0.73
CA GLY A 27 20.50 -26.84 -2.13
C GLY A 27 21.01 -25.76 -3.07
N ASN A 28 21.70 -26.19 -4.12
CA ASN A 28 22.31 -25.47 -5.23
C ASN A 28 21.71 -24.08 -5.54
N GLN A 29 22.46 -23.02 -5.26
CA GLN A 29 22.08 -21.65 -5.66
C GLN A 29 22.32 -21.44 -7.17
N PRO A 30 21.33 -20.91 -7.92
CA PRO A 30 21.56 -20.48 -9.30
C PRO A 30 22.53 -19.29 -9.33
N LYS A 31 23.39 -19.25 -10.33
CA LYS A 31 24.45 -18.25 -10.52
C LYS A 31 23.90 -16.82 -10.39
N ALA A 32 24.45 -16.06 -9.45
CA ALA A 32 24.07 -14.68 -9.12
C ALA A 32 24.05 -13.71 -10.31
N SER A 33 24.85 -13.92 -11.36
CA SER A 33 24.98 -13.01 -12.51
C SER A 33 23.74 -12.92 -13.41
N GLY A 34 22.98 -14.01 -13.60
CA GLY A 34 21.75 -13.99 -14.42
C GLY A 34 20.60 -13.27 -13.73
N MET A 35 20.53 -13.38 -12.40
CA MET A 35 19.48 -12.79 -11.58
C MET A 35 19.63 -11.26 -11.45
N GLU A 36 20.88 -10.78 -11.37
CA GLU A 36 21.20 -9.34 -11.29
C GLU A 36 20.89 -8.60 -12.59
N LEU A 37 21.15 -9.22 -13.74
CA LEU A 37 20.77 -8.69 -15.06
C LEU A 37 19.24 -8.59 -15.25
N ASP A 38 18.48 -9.53 -14.70
CA ASP A 38 17.02 -9.52 -14.80
C ASP A 38 16.40 -8.43 -13.94
N VAL A 39 16.90 -8.17 -12.74
CA VAL A 39 16.45 -7.07 -11.88
C VAL A 39 16.73 -5.72 -12.53
N ALA A 40 17.91 -5.52 -13.13
CA ALA A 40 18.23 -4.27 -13.82
C ALA A 40 17.27 -3.98 -14.99
N LYS A 41 16.91 -5.01 -15.77
CA LYS A 41 15.90 -4.88 -16.83
C LYS A 41 14.53 -4.54 -16.29
N ILE A 42 14.11 -5.17 -15.18
CA ILE A 42 12.82 -4.87 -14.53
C ILE A 42 12.80 -3.43 -14.02
N LYS A 43 13.87 -2.97 -13.37
CA LYS A 43 14.01 -1.58 -12.91
C LYS A 43 13.89 -0.59 -14.07
N ALA A 44 14.60 -0.82 -15.16
CA ALA A 44 14.54 0.03 -16.35
C ALA A 44 13.14 0.03 -16.99
N ALA A 45 12.49 -1.13 -17.07
CA ALA A 45 11.15 -1.27 -17.61
C ALA A 45 10.07 -0.69 -16.69
N LEU A 46 10.32 -0.56 -15.38
CA LEU A 46 9.39 0.02 -14.42
C LEU A 46 9.29 1.54 -14.54
N LEU A 47 10.34 2.23 -15.00
CA LEU A 47 10.39 3.69 -15.07
C LEU A 47 9.18 4.27 -15.82
N GLY A 48 8.66 5.40 -15.35
CA GLY A 48 7.54 6.13 -15.94
C GLY A 48 6.28 6.11 -15.09
N ASN A 49 5.13 6.32 -15.75
CA ASN A 49 3.84 6.48 -15.07
C ASN A 49 2.95 5.25 -15.29
N TRP A 50 2.25 4.85 -14.24
CA TRP A 50 1.38 3.69 -14.21
C TRP A 50 0.09 4.00 -13.47
N GLU A 51 -1.04 3.48 -13.93
CA GLU A 51 -2.34 3.73 -13.33
C GLU A 51 -3.19 2.46 -13.28
N SER A 52 -3.93 2.26 -12.16
CA SER A 52 -4.89 1.15 -12.04
C SER A 52 -5.88 1.16 -13.19
N ILE A 53 -6.10 0.02 -13.85
CA ILE A 53 -7.08 -0.12 -14.96
C ILE A 53 -8.52 0.09 -14.49
N ALA A 54 -8.80 -0.18 -13.22
CA ALA A 54 -10.09 -0.05 -12.57
C ALA A 54 -9.89 0.18 -11.07
N PRO A 55 -10.93 0.57 -10.30
CA PRO A 55 -10.85 0.59 -8.85
C PRO A 55 -10.54 -0.81 -8.29
N GLU A 56 -9.55 -0.87 -7.40
CA GLU A 56 -9.18 -2.08 -6.67
C GLU A 56 -10.11 -2.27 -5.48
N ILE A 57 -10.49 -3.52 -5.21
CA ILE A 57 -11.23 -3.87 -4.00
C ILE A 57 -10.23 -4.18 -2.90
N ARG A 58 -10.36 -3.50 -1.76
CA ARG A 58 -9.57 -3.79 -0.56
C ARG A 58 -10.45 -4.43 0.50
N PRO A 59 -10.16 -5.68 0.91
CA PRO A 59 -10.85 -6.31 2.02
C PRO A 59 -10.70 -5.47 3.30
N SER A 60 -11.80 -5.25 3.98
CA SER A 60 -11.87 -4.62 5.29
C SER A 60 -13.04 -5.21 6.07
N LYS A 61 -13.05 -5.03 7.40
CA LYS A 61 -14.08 -5.54 8.28
C LYS A 61 -14.67 -4.42 9.16
N ASN A 62 -15.95 -4.51 9.41
CA ASN A 62 -16.60 -3.75 10.46
C ASN A 62 -16.18 -4.28 11.85
N PRO A 63 -16.42 -3.52 12.94
CA PRO A 63 -16.15 -3.99 14.30
C PRO A 63 -16.87 -5.30 14.68
N ASP A 64 -17.99 -5.60 14.04
CA ASP A 64 -18.76 -6.85 14.21
C ASP A 64 -18.22 -8.03 13.40
N GLY A 65 -17.09 -7.84 12.67
CA GLY A 65 -16.45 -8.85 11.83
C GLY A 65 -17.06 -9.02 10.44
N SER A 66 -18.16 -8.36 10.12
CA SER A 66 -18.75 -8.38 8.78
C SER A 66 -17.82 -7.70 7.77
N LEU A 67 -17.83 -8.19 6.53
CA LEU A 67 -17.01 -7.62 5.46
C LEU A 67 -17.51 -6.23 5.07
N LYS A 68 -16.57 -5.30 4.92
CA LYS A 68 -16.83 -3.94 4.45
C LYS A 68 -15.69 -3.52 3.52
N PRO A 69 -15.74 -3.91 2.25
CA PRO A 69 -14.72 -3.52 1.31
C PRO A 69 -14.69 -2.01 1.11
N PHE A 70 -13.51 -1.47 0.84
CA PHE A 70 -13.34 -0.14 0.28
C PHE A 70 -12.63 -0.24 -1.07
N TYR A 71 -12.62 0.84 -1.82
CA TYR A 71 -12.15 0.86 -3.20
C TYR A 71 -11.08 1.93 -3.34
N LEU A 72 -10.10 1.66 -4.21
CA LEU A 72 -9.08 2.66 -4.48
C LEU A 72 -8.54 2.54 -5.91
N LYS A 73 -8.06 3.66 -6.44
CA LYS A 73 -7.20 3.73 -7.63
C LYS A 73 -5.82 4.18 -7.22
N ARG A 74 -4.80 3.64 -7.87
CA ARG A 74 -3.40 4.02 -7.69
C ARG A 74 -2.83 4.61 -8.97
N SER A 75 -2.09 5.70 -8.82
CA SER A 75 -1.27 6.28 -9.86
C SER A 75 0.16 6.33 -9.35
N PHE A 76 1.06 5.59 -10.00
CA PHE A 76 2.47 5.58 -9.68
C PHE A 76 3.28 6.34 -10.71
N LYS A 77 4.30 7.01 -10.23
CA LYS A 77 5.44 7.45 -11.02
C LYS A 77 6.69 6.84 -10.42
N TYR A 78 7.47 6.18 -11.26
CA TYR A 78 8.76 5.61 -10.89
C TYR A 78 9.88 6.43 -11.53
N PRO A 79 10.47 7.39 -10.77
CA PRO A 79 11.70 8.07 -11.18
C PRO A 79 12.91 7.11 -11.11
N PRO A 80 14.08 7.50 -11.69
CA PRO A 80 15.32 6.78 -11.46
C PRO A 80 15.70 6.65 -9.98
N ALA A 81 16.70 5.80 -9.69
CA ALA A 81 17.28 5.59 -8.35
C ALA A 81 16.33 4.89 -7.35
N ASP A 82 15.55 3.93 -7.85
CA ASP A 82 14.63 3.12 -7.04
C ASP A 82 13.61 3.94 -6.23
N ARG A 83 13.25 5.13 -6.74
CA ARG A 83 12.25 5.99 -6.12
C ARG A 83 10.84 5.67 -6.62
N PHE A 84 9.85 6.02 -5.82
CA PHE A 84 8.45 6.02 -6.22
C PHE A 84 7.70 7.25 -5.71
N GLU A 85 6.74 7.69 -6.49
CA GLU A 85 5.69 8.63 -6.11
C GLU A 85 4.36 7.92 -6.34
N LEU A 86 3.54 7.83 -5.32
CA LEU A 86 2.24 7.16 -5.35
C LEU A 86 1.14 8.13 -4.98
N GLU A 87 0.11 8.22 -5.81
CA GLU A 87 -1.17 8.80 -5.44
C GLU A 87 -2.22 7.69 -5.34
N VAL A 88 -2.97 7.68 -4.24
CA VAL A 88 -4.10 6.79 -4.00
C VAL A 88 -5.36 7.63 -3.85
N ILE A 89 -6.41 7.29 -4.59
CA ILE A 89 -7.77 7.82 -4.38
C ILE A 89 -8.62 6.72 -3.77
N ASN A 90 -8.99 6.89 -2.51
CA ASN A 90 -9.94 6.01 -1.83
C ASN A 90 -11.37 6.46 -2.16
N SER A 91 -12.25 5.49 -2.46
CA SER A 91 -13.65 5.74 -2.82
C SER A 91 -14.60 4.87 -1.99
N ALA A 92 -15.83 5.35 -1.82
CA ALA A 92 -16.90 4.66 -1.11
C ALA A 92 -17.63 3.61 -1.98
N ASP A 93 -17.44 3.67 -3.29
CA ASP A 93 -18.17 2.85 -4.26
C ASP A 93 -17.22 2.14 -5.24
N PRO A 94 -17.65 1.02 -5.85
CA PRO A 94 -16.82 0.21 -6.73
C PRO A 94 -16.46 0.88 -8.06
N ASN A 95 -17.14 1.96 -8.45
CA ASN A 95 -16.87 2.67 -9.69
C ASN A 95 -15.89 3.84 -9.48
N GLY A 96 -15.56 4.17 -8.22
CA GLY A 96 -14.71 5.31 -7.87
C GLY A 96 -15.39 6.67 -8.05
N ALA A 97 -16.73 6.71 -8.12
CA ALA A 97 -17.50 7.92 -8.35
C ALA A 97 -17.64 8.80 -7.09
N VAL A 98 -17.46 8.23 -5.90
CA VAL A 98 -17.57 8.94 -4.62
C VAL A 98 -16.21 8.89 -3.90
N PRO A 99 -15.29 9.82 -4.23
CA PRO A 99 -13.97 9.88 -3.60
C PRO A 99 -14.07 10.32 -2.14
N LEU A 100 -13.33 9.67 -1.27
CA LEU A 100 -13.28 9.96 0.17
C LEU A 100 -11.99 10.68 0.57
N ALA A 101 -10.86 10.20 0.05
CA ALA A 101 -9.54 10.72 0.38
C ALA A 101 -8.57 10.57 -0.79
N ARG A 102 -7.64 11.52 -0.88
CA ARG A 102 -6.41 11.40 -1.65
C ARG A 102 -5.27 11.20 -0.68
N ILE A 103 -4.39 10.25 -1.00
CA ILE A 103 -3.17 9.98 -0.25
C ILE A 103 -2.01 10.09 -1.22
N LYS A 104 -0.97 10.84 -0.85
CA LYS A 104 0.27 10.92 -1.61
C LYS A 104 1.42 10.39 -0.77
N ILE A 105 2.22 9.52 -1.37
CA ILE A 105 3.35 8.86 -0.71
C ILE A 105 4.55 8.98 -1.65
N GLY A 106 5.70 9.34 -1.10
CA GLY A 106 6.97 9.34 -1.81
C GLY A 106 8.03 8.62 -1.01
N GLY A 107 8.93 7.94 -1.71
CA GLY A 107 10.01 7.23 -1.06
C GLY A 107 10.78 6.28 -1.98
N HIS A 108 11.40 5.26 -1.38
CA HIS A 108 12.31 4.34 -2.05
C HIS A 108 11.82 2.89 -2.03
N MET A 109 12.25 2.15 -3.02
CA MET A 109 12.04 0.71 -3.16
C MET A 109 13.30 -0.06 -2.78
N LEU A 110 13.18 -1.02 -1.87
CA LEU A 110 14.25 -1.95 -1.51
C LEU A 110 13.98 -3.31 -2.15
N TRP A 111 14.84 -3.73 -3.08
CA TRP A 111 14.69 -4.96 -3.82
C TRP A 111 15.24 -6.15 -3.03
N GLN A 112 14.38 -7.13 -2.75
CA GLN A 112 14.67 -8.28 -1.88
C GLN A 112 14.84 -9.60 -2.65
N GLY A 113 14.89 -9.53 -4.00
CA GLY A 113 15.07 -10.69 -4.86
C GLY A 113 13.77 -11.35 -5.31
N PRO A 114 13.85 -12.54 -5.94
CA PRO A 114 12.72 -13.17 -6.59
C PRO A 114 11.56 -13.47 -5.65
N HIS A 115 10.33 -13.27 -6.16
CA HIS A 115 9.11 -13.70 -5.49
C HIS A 115 8.58 -14.98 -6.14
N PRO A 116 8.15 -16.00 -5.36
CA PRO A 116 7.77 -17.32 -5.91
C PRO A 116 6.43 -17.34 -6.64
N ILE A 117 5.68 -16.22 -6.63
CA ILE A 117 4.33 -16.15 -7.25
C ILE A 117 4.36 -16.33 -8.76
N ALA A 118 5.39 -15.86 -9.44
CA ALA A 118 5.57 -16.00 -10.88
C ALA A 118 7.04 -15.81 -11.27
N PRO A 119 7.52 -16.47 -12.36
CA PRO A 119 8.84 -16.19 -12.92
C PRO A 119 8.97 -14.71 -13.30
N GLY A 120 10.02 -14.05 -12.79
CA GLY A 120 10.27 -12.61 -13.00
C GLY A 120 9.67 -11.68 -11.95
N ALA A 121 8.76 -12.16 -11.09
CA ALA A 121 8.27 -11.37 -9.97
C ALA A 121 9.38 -11.14 -8.92
N GLN A 122 9.41 -9.93 -8.35
CA GLN A 122 10.40 -9.52 -7.35
C GLN A 122 9.72 -9.14 -6.05
N LYS A 123 10.31 -9.51 -4.93
CA LYS A 123 9.98 -8.94 -3.62
C LYS A 123 10.52 -7.52 -3.56
N VAL A 124 9.69 -6.59 -3.19
CA VAL A 124 10.06 -5.18 -3.05
C VAL A 124 9.45 -4.63 -1.77
N ASP A 125 10.26 -3.94 -0.97
CA ASP A 125 9.76 -3.21 0.18
C ASP A 125 9.66 -1.74 -0.21
N PHE A 126 8.48 -1.15 -0.02
CA PHE A 126 8.22 0.26 -0.28
C PHE A 126 8.34 1.04 1.02
N VAL A 127 9.32 1.93 1.10
CA VAL A 127 9.59 2.76 2.27
C VAL A 127 9.14 4.18 1.98
N ALA A 128 8.16 4.67 2.74
CA ALA A 128 7.67 6.06 2.64
C ALA A 128 8.59 6.99 3.44
N ASP A 129 9.77 7.29 2.90
CA ASP A 129 10.83 8.06 3.56
C ASP A 129 11.06 9.47 2.99
N GLU A 130 10.22 9.91 2.03
CA GLU A 130 10.30 11.26 1.45
C GLU A 130 9.04 12.09 1.72
N ALA A 131 7.85 11.49 1.57
CA ALA A 131 6.58 12.20 1.72
C ALA A 131 5.45 11.27 2.14
N TYR A 132 4.53 11.78 2.94
CA TYR A 132 3.26 11.14 3.22
C TYR A 132 2.22 12.21 3.54
N GLU A 133 1.21 12.34 2.69
CA GLU A 133 0.19 13.38 2.78
C GLU A 133 -1.21 12.79 2.67
N VAL A 134 -2.16 13.34 3.41
CA VAL A 134 -3.58 12.98 3.33
C VAL A 134 -4.41 14.24 3.04
N THR A 135 -5.29 14.12 2.06
CA THR A 135 -6.27 15.15 1.70
C THR A 135 -7.68 14.56 1.79
N PRO A 136 -8.54 15.00 2.70
CA PRO A 136 -9.95 14.66 2.66
C PRO A 136 -10.60 15.16 1.37
N LEU A 137 -11.40 14.32 0.69
CA LEU A 137 -12.17 14.70 -0.49
C LEU A 137 -13.69 14.76 -0.20
N ALA A 138 -14.09 14.24 0.97
CA ALA A 138 -15.48 14.27 1.43
C ALA A 138 -15.56 14.80 2.85
N GLN A 139 -16.62 15.58 3.15
CA GLN A 139 -16.83 16.17 4.48
C GLN A 139 -16.90 15.10 5.58
N GLY A 140 -17.63 14.00 5.34
CA GLY A 140 -17.73 12.91 6.31
C GLY A 140 -16.38 12.26 6.64
N PHE A 141 -15.43 12.23 5.71
CA PHE A 141 -14.08 11.76 5.98
C PHE A 141 -13.28 12.79 6.80
N ALA A 142 -13.37 14.08 6.48
CA ALA A 142 -12.76 15.14 7.28
C ALA A 142 -13.29 15.13 8.72
N ASP A 143 -14.60 14.95 8.91
CA ASP A 143 -15.22 14.85 10.24
C ASP A 143 -14.71 13.65 11.05
N VAL A 144 -14.49 12.52 10.38
CA VAL A 144 -13.88 11.33 11.02
C VAL A 144 -12.45 11.64 11.45
N LEU A 145 -11.62 12.23 10.59
CA LEU A 145 -10.23 12.58 10.93
C LEU A 145 -10.18 13.58 12.08
N ASN A 146 -11.06 14.57 12.12
CA ASN A 146 -11.15 15.52 13.24
C ASN A 146 -11.47 14.85 14.58
N LYS A 147 -12.14 13.69 14.57
CA LYS A 147 -12.45 12.92 15.78
C LYS A 147 -11.30 12.01 16.22
N VAL A 148 -10.57 11.41 15.27
CA VAL A 148 -9.61 10.34 15.58
C VAL A 148 -8.15 10.68 15.31
N ALA A 149 -7.88 11.78 14.62
CA ALA A 149 -6.54 12.21 14.19
C ALA A 149 -6.38 13.74 14.28
N SER A 150 -6.81 14.36 15.39
CA SER A 150 -6.68 15.81 15.60
C SER A 150 -5.37 16.20 16.29
N ALA A 151 -4.79 15.30 17.08
CA ALA A 151 -3.56 15.61 17.83
C ALA A 151 -2.36 15.84 16.89
N GLY A 152 -1.76 17.02 16.95
CA GLY A 152 -0.61 17.39 16.12
C GLY A 152 -0.96 17.84 14.68
N TYR A 153 -2.25 18.01 14.38
CA TYR A 153 -2.74 18.45 13.08
C TYR A 153 -3.62 19.71 13.20
N ALA A 154 -3.65 20.51 12.13
CA ALA A 154 -4.70 21.52 11.98
C ALA A 154 -6.07 20.83 11.78
N PRO A 155 -7.19 21.53 11.97
CA PRO A 155 -8.49 20.97 11.67
C PRO A 155 -8.54 20.43 10.22
N TRP A 156 -8.98 19.19 10.07
CA TRP A 156 -9.13 18.54 8.77
C TRP A 156 -10.30 19.15 8.01
N ALA A 157 -10.06 19.57 6.78
CA ALA A 157 -11.06 20.15 5.91
C ALA A 157 -10.98 19.54 4.50
N VAL A 158 -12.09 19.56 3.78
CA VAL A 158 -12.16 19.07 2.40
C VAL A 158 -11.20 19.86 1.51
N ASN A 159 -10.47 19.13 0.64
CA ASN A 159 -9.44 19.65 -0.26
C ASN A 159 -8.26 20.35 0.41
N SER A 160 -8.10 20.20 1.73
CA SER A 160 -6.96 20.73 2.47
C SER A 160 -5.97 19.62 2.79
N PRO A 161 -4.81 19.53 2.09
CA PRO A 161 -3.80 18.52 2.35
C PRO A 161 -3.05 18.78 3.64
N GLN A 162 -2.74 17.70 4.37
CA GLN A 162 -1.83 17.77 5.52
C GLN A 162 -0.79 16.66 5.45
N SER A 163 0.47 17.02 5.71
CA SER A 163 1.56 16.05 5.84
C SER A 163 1.42 15.28 7.15
N ILE A 164 1.43 13.95 7.02
CA ILE A 164 1.49 12.99 8.13
C ILE A 164 2.89 12.34 8.23
N PHE A 165 3.81 12.76 7.36
CA PHE A 165 5.18 12.24 7.30
C PHE A 165 5.93 12.48 8.62
N GLY A 166 6.49 11.41 9.18
CA GLY A 166 7.21 11.45 10.46
C GLY A 166 6.33 11.68 11.70
N LYS A 167 5.01 11.79 11.53
CA LYS A 167 4.07 12.06 12.62
C LYS A 167 3.27 10.81 12.99
N SER A 168 2.77 10.78 14.22
CA SER A 168 1.78 9.78 14.62
C SER A 168 0.46 10.02 13.86
N PHE A 169 -0.04 8.97 13.18
CA PHE A 169 -1.32 9.03 12.48
C PHE A 169 -2.10 7.71 12.69
N ILE A 170 -2.93 7.70 13.72
CA ILE A 170 -3.66 6.52 14.19
C ILE A 170 -4.46 5.81 13.07
N PRO A 171 -5.15 6.52 12.14
CA PRO A 171 -5.91 5.84 11.09
C PRO A 171 -5.10 4.90 10.20
N PHE A 172 -3.78 5.10 10.11
CA PHE A 172 -2.86 4.25 9.31
C PHE A 172 -1.86 3.49 10.19
N GLY A 173 -2.02 3.53 11.51
CA GLY A 173 -1.11 2.86 12.44
C GLY A 173 0.30 3.47 12.49
N LEU A 174 0.47 4.71 12.02
CA LEU A 174 1.76 5.37 12.01
C LEU A 174 2.15 5.85 13.41
N LYS A 175 3.42 5.65 13.77
CA LYS A 175 4.02 6.16 15.00
C LYS A 175 4.98 7.30 14.66
N GLU A 176 5.08 8.26 15.56
CA GLU A 176 6.01 9.36 15.42
C GLU A 176 7.45 8.88 15.25
N GLY A 177 8.17 9.50 14.32
CA GLY A 177 9.57 9.19 14.02
C GLY A 177 9.80 7.88 13.27
N THR A 178 8.73 7.16 12.84
CA THR A 178 8.86 5.95 12.03
C THR A 178 8.41 6.19 10.59
N ASN A 179 9.14 5.57 9.63
CA ASN A 179 8.71 5.53 8.25
C ASN A 179 7.71 4.38 8.06
N PHE A 180 6.66 4.65 7.31
CA PHE A 180 5.75 3.60 6.87
C PHE A 180 6.46 2.72 5.83
N MET A 181 6.35 1.41 5.97
CA MET A 181 6.92 0.45 5.05
C MET A 181 5.90 -0.64 4.72
N GLU A 182 5.81 -0.99 3.43
CA GLU A 182 5.03 -2.15 2.96
C GLU A 182 5.96 -3.19 2.34
N TYR A 183 5.83 -4.44 2.80
CA TYR A 183 6.45 -5.63 2.22
C TYR A 183 5.57 -6.13 1.08
N ASP A 184 5.91 -5.78 -0.16
CA ASP A 184 5.07 -6.07 -1.33
C ASP A 184 5.88 -6.81 -2.42
N LEU A 185 5.37 -6.84 -3.60
CA LEU A 185 6.01 -7.41 -4.78
C LEU A 185 5.78 -6.53 -6.00
N VAL A 186 6.64 -6.68 -7.00
CA VAL A 186 6.49 -6.10 -8.33
C VAL A 186 6.59 -7.24 -9.36
N TYR A 187 5.62 -7.29 -10.28
CA TYR A 187 5.65 -8.21 -11.41
C TYR A 187 5.27 -7.46 -12.69
N LEU A 188 6.19 -7.44 -13.66
CA LEU A 188 5.97 -6.85 -14.99
C LEU A 188 5.70 -7.95 -16.02
N ARG A 189 4.63 -7.79 -16.80
CA ARG A 189 4.30 -8.66 -17.93
C ARG A 189 3.84 -7.80 -19.12
N GLY A 190 4.76 -7.53 -20.04
CA GLY A 190 4.53 -6.55 -21.10
C GLY A 190 4.27 -5.17 -20.50
N ASP A 191 3.18 -4.52 -20.94
CA ASP A 191 2.77 -3.19 -20.45
C ASP A 191 1.84 -3.25 -19.22
N LEU A 192 1.85 -4.37 -18.50
CA LEU A 192 1.09 -4.56 -17.27
C LEU A 192 2.03 -4.64 -16.07
N LEU A 193 1.77 -3.82 -15.07
CA LEU A 193 2.44 -3.85 -13.77
C LEU A 193 1.48 -4.40 -12.71
N PHE A 194 1.91 -5.46 -12.05
CA PHE A 194 1.16 -6.09 -10.96
C PHE A 194 1.86 -5.84 -9.62
N TRP A 195 1.06 -5.50 -8.64
CA TRP A 195 1.39 -5.48 -7.22
C TRP A 195 0.69 -6.61 -6.49
N GLY A 196 1.02 -6.78 -5.22
CA GLY A 196 0.36 -7.75 -4.38
C GLY A 196 -1.08 -7.38 -4.04
N ALA A 197 -1.94 -8.39 -4.04
CA ALA A 197 -3.30 -8.25 -3.53
C ALA A 197 -3.29 -8.36 -2.00
N ARG A 198 -4.07 -7.50 -1.34
CA ARG A 198 -4.25 -7.60 0.11
C ARG A 198 -4.84 -8.96 0.48
N ASN A 199 -4.35 -9.54 1.56
CA ASN A 199 -4.85 -10.79 2.08
C ASN A 199 -6.36 -10.70 2.37
N ILE A 200 -7.09 -11.78 2.12
CA ILE A 200 -8.57 -11.82 2.26
C ILE A 200 -9.03 -11.56 3.70
N ASP A 201 -8.21 -11.86 4.69
CA ASP A 201 -8.45 -11.55 6.09
C ASP A 201 -8.25 -10.06 6.46
N GLY A 202 -7.82 -9.25 5.49
CA GLY A 202 -7.64 -7.81 5.61
C GLY A 202 -6.33 -7.38 6.27
N ARG A 203 -5.43 -8.31 6.66
CA ARG A 203 -4.11 -7.93 7.22
C ARG A 203 -3.30 -7.13 6.20
N GLY A 204 -2.50 -6.20 6.71
CA GLY A 204 -1.62 -5.36 5.90
C GLY A 204 -0.34 -6.07 5.49
N PHE A 205 0.51 -5.36 4.76
CA PHE A 205 1.84 -5.80 4.30
C PHE A 205 2.95 -5.26 5.21
N ASP A 206 2.70 -5.22 6.50
CA ASP A 206 3.49 -4.56 7.55
C ASP A 206 4.68 -5.40 8.04
N THR A 207 4.76 -6.65 7.62
CA THR A 207 5.86 -7.58 7.92
C THR A 207 6.20 -8.45 6.72
N GLU A 208 7.42 -9.00 6.68
CA GLU A 208 7.84 -9.96 5.64
C GLU A 208 6.89 -11.16 5.55
N GLN A 209 6.37 -11.65 6.69
CA GLN A 209 5.45 -12.79 6.74
C GLN A 209 4.08 -12.45 6.17
N ASN A 210 3.73 -11.18 6.13
CA ASN A 210 2.47 -10.68 5.56
C ASN A 210 2.62 -10.26 4.10
N ARG A 211 3.79 -10.47 3.49
CA ARG A 211 4.01 -10.22 2.05
C ARG A 211 2.94 -10.92 1.22
N PRO A 212 2.36 -10.25 0.20
CA PRO A 212 1.28 -10.81 -0.60
C PRO A 212 1.66 -12.12 -1.29
N THR A 213 0.71 -13.04 -1.38
CA THR A 213 0.82 -14.31 -2.10
C THR A 213 -0.08 -14.37 -3.33
N ASN A 214 -0.79 -13.29 -3.65
CA ASN A 214 -1.66 -13.14 -4.82
C ASN A 214 -1.37 -11.81 -5.52
N LEU A 215 -1.63 -11.74 -6.82
CA LEU A 215 -1.52 -10.51 -7.60
C LEU A 215 -2.81 -9.70 -7.53
N GLN A 216 -2.68 -8.39 -7.45
CA GLN A 216 -3.77 -7.42 -7.62
C GLN A 216 -4.08 -7.25 -9.12
N ILE A 217 -5.24 -6.63 -9.45
CA ILE A 217 -5.49 -6.17 -10.81
C ILE A 217 -4.34 -5.25 -11.27
N PRO A 218 -3.94 -5.32 -12.55
CA PRO A 218 -2.76 -4.60 -13.00
C PRO A 218 -2.98 -3.08 -13.09
N LEU A 219 -1.84 -2.39 -13.11
CA LEU A 219 -1.72 -1.04 -13.60
C LEU A 219 -1.25 -1.10 -15.06
N VAL A 220 -1.64 -0.10 -15.85
CA VAL A 220 -1.18 0.10 -17.23
C VAL A 220 -0.28 1.32 -17.31
N ARG A 221 0.63 1.29 -18.26
CA ARG A 221 1.52 2.42 -18.56
C ARG A 221 0.73 3.58 -19.13
N LYS A 222 1.11 4.82 -18.77
CA LYS A 222 0.58 6.09 -19.30
C LYS A 222 1.62 6.83 -20.13
#